data_bc783689caeb8cfc987fb7cc35a7415f
#
_entry.id   bc783689caeb8cfc987fb7cc35a7415f
#
_cell.length_a   1.000
_cell.length_b   1.000
_cell.length_c   1.000
_cell.angle_alpha   90.00
_cell.angle_beta   90.00
_cell.angle_gamma   90.00
#
_symmetry.space_group_name_H-M   'P 1'
#
loop_
_entity.id
_entity.type
_entity.pdbx_description
1 polymer ?
#
loop_
_entity_poly.entity_id
_entity_poly.type
_entity_poly.pdbx_seq_one_letter_code
_entity_poly.pdbx_strand_id
1 'polypeptide(L)'
;FEFMRQEVAEQFSDQIDGFNKLVEKILSFDELNLDDADRLLSRPVLESYISDPVLIDMLFCPLMYYGNAREGDMDFYQFVIMFKSIFVEGFSKPQGGMPYILNLLADKFKHLGGELKMGNGVKTINAKQGTVDSVTLANEEELATAAVLSSMGYVETLNCCQPKLAEADVCETGQVSFMESLFVVDREPRDLGYDKSIVFFSIHPRFDYKVPVDLIDISSGVLCCSNNFQYPEPLEEGLIRLTNLAHFGKWDSLPRKDYIAAKKECRAKALDALFTFFPDFRGNVVFLDSFTPKTIKKYTGHINGAVYGSPQKIKNGKTPVKNLYICGTDQGFLGIIGATLSGISMANLHILQ
;
A
#
# COMPACT_ATOMS: atom_id res chain seq x y z
N PHE A 1 18.19 -12.80 1.08
CA PHE A 1 17.61 -13.46 -0.11
C PHE A 1 18.02 -14.93 -0.24
N GLU A 2 19.26 -15.27 0.11
CA GLU A 2 19.79 -16.63 0.00
C GLU A 2 18.97 -17.66 0.79
N PHE A 3 18.47 -17.28 1.96
CA PHE A 3 17.57 -18.10 2.76
C PHE A 3 16.29 -18.50 1.99
N MET A 4 15.68 -17.54 1.30
CA MET A 4 14.50 -17.79 0.47
C MET A 4 14.80 -18.77 -0.68
N ARG A 5 15.96 -18.64 -1.32
CA ARG A 5 16.41 -19.55 -2.38
C ARG A 5 16.58 -20.97 -1.85
N GLN A 6 17.16 -21.11 -0.65
CA GLN A 6 17.31 -22.41 0.02
C GLN A 6 15.94 -23.03 0.33
N GLU A 7 15.00 -22.28 0.89
CA GLU A 7 13.64 -22.76 1.17
C GLU A 7 12.93 -23.23 -0.11
N VAL A 8 13.06 -22.47 -1.21
CA VAL A 8 12.50 -22.92 -2.50
C VAL A 8 13.16 -24.22 -2.98
N ALA A 9 14.48 -24.36 -2.84
CA ALA A 9 15.20 -25.59 -3.21
C ALA A 9 14.77 -26.80 -2.36
N GLU A 10 14.46 -26.61 -1.09
CA GLU A 10 14.05 -27.66 -0.17
C GLU A 10 12.57 -28.06 -0.33
N GLN A 11 11.68 -27.06 -0.47
CA GLN A 11 10.23 -27.29 -0.49
C GLN A 11 9.65 -27.48 -1.91
N PHE A 12 10.34 -26.94 -2.93
CA PHE A 12 9.93 -26.94 -4.33
C PHE A 12 11.10 -27.33 -5.24
N SER A 13 11.76 -28.43 -4.96
CA SER A 13 13.00 -28.85 -5.61
C SER A 13 12.93 -28.87 -7.14
N ASP A 14 11.78 -29.24 -7.72
CA ASP A 14 11.56 -29.27 -9.16
C ASP A 14 11.38 -27.88 -9.78
N GLN A 15 11.25 -26.83 -8.98
CA GLN A 15 11.02 -25.46 -9.42
C GLN A 15 12.26 -24.55 -9.30
N ILE A 16 13.32 -25.00 -8.64
CA ILE A 16 14.46 -24.16 -8.29
C ILE A 16 15.17 -23.54 -9.51
N ASP A 17 15.32 -24.28 -10.60
CA ASP A 17 15.95 -23.77 -11.81
C ASP A 17 15.10 -22.69 -12.48
N GLY A 18 13.78 -22.88 -12.53
CA GLY A 18 12.83 -21.91 -13.03
C GLY A 18 12.80 -20.67 -12.16
N PHE A 19 12.78 -20.84 -10.84
CA PHE A 19 12.85 -19.75 -9.85
C PHE A 19 14.13 -18.92 -10.03
N ASN A 20 15.29 -19.54 -10.17
CA ASN A 20 16.55 -18.83 -10.39
C ASN A 20 16.52 -17.98 -11.67
N LYS A 21 16.02 -18.54 -12.78
CA LYS A 21 15.85 -17.79 -14.05
C LYS A 21 14.88 -16.61 -13.92
N LEU A 22 13.78 -16.79 -13.18
CA LEU A 22 12.86 -15.69 -12.87
C LEU A 22 13.57 -14.58 -12.07
N VAL A 23 14.35 -14.95 -11.07
CA VAL A 23 15.14 -14.01 -10.27
C VAL A 23 16.15 -13.25 -11.12
N GLU A 24 16.87 -13.92 -12.03
CA GLU A 24 17.79 -13.25 -12.97
C GLU A 24 17.05 -12.22 -13.85
N LYS A 25 15.87 -12.60 -14.36
CA LYS A 25 15.02 -11.67 -15.12
C LYS A 25 14.61 -10.45 -14.28
N ILE A 26 14.18 -10.68 -13.03
CA ILE A 26 13.79 -9.60 -12.12
C ILE A 26 14.96 -8.67 -11.80
N LEU A 27 16.14 -9.22 -11.49
CA LEU A 27 17.31 -8.43 -11.15
C LEU A 27 17.86 -7.61 -12.33
N SER A 28 17.70 -8.10 -13.55
CA SER A 28 18.10 -7.39 -14.77
C SER A 28 17.06 -6.39 -15.29
N PHE A 29 15.89 -6.33 -14.67
CA PHE A 29 14.81 -5.43 -15.10
C PHE A 29 15.09 -3.99 -14.65
N ASP A 30 14.90 -3.03 -15.58
CA ASP A 30 15.02 -1.60 -15.31
C ASP A 30 13.70 -1.03 -14.76
N GLU A 31 13.61 -0.95 -13.46
CA GLU A 31 12.44 -0.40 -12.74
C GLU A 31 12.38 1.13 -12.75
N LEU A 32 13.38 1.81 -13.25
CA LEU A 32 13.38 3.27 -13.38
C LEU A 32 12.94 3.73 -14.78
N ASN A 33 12.71 2.82 -15.70
CA ASN A 33 12.17 3.14 -17.01
C ASN A 33 10.72 3.62 -16.89
N LEU A 34 10.50 4.92 -17.19
CA LEU A 34 9.19 5.56 -17.15
C LEU A 34 8.40 5.43 -18.47
N ASP A 35 8.94 4.76 -19.47
CA ASP A 35 8.23 4.53 -20.73
C ASP A 35 7.03 3.60 -20.52
N ASP A 36 5.93 3.92 -21.18
CA ASP A 36 4.68 3.14 -21.18
C ASP A 36 4.81 1.83 -22.01
N ALA A 37 5.90 1.09 -21.82
CA ALA A 37 6.03 -0.23 -22.43
C ALA A 37 4.94 -1.17 -21.93
N ASP A 38 4.56 -2.12 -22.78
CA ASP A 38 3.44 -3.06 -22.60
C ASP A 38 3.21 -3.48 -21.15
N ARG A 39 1.98 -3.28 -20.68
CA ARG A 39 1.51 -3.68 -19.35
C ARG A 39 1.42 -5.20 -19.26
N LEU A 40 2.55 -5.84 -18.98
CA LEU A 40 2.58 -7.28 -18.74
C LEU A 40 1.98 -7.58 -17.36
N LEU A 41 1.07 -8.54 -17.32
CA LEU A 41 0.60 -9.13 -16.07
C LEU A 41 1.66 -10.09 -15.52
N SER A 42 1.79 -10.13 -14.20
CA SER A 42 2.84 -10.92 -13.54
C SER A 42 2.59 -12.40 -13.62
N ARG A 43 1.35 -12.85 -13.43
CA ARG A 43 1.04 -14.29 -13.39
C ARG A 43 1.48 -15.04 -14.65
N PRO A 44 1.16 -14.61 -15.89
CA PRO A 44 1.65 -15.28 -17.09
C PRO A 44 3.19 -15.30 -17.20
N VAL A 45 3.85 -14.26 -16.70
CA VAL A 45 5.34 -14.22 -16.68
C VAL A 45 5.86 -15.25 -15.70
N LEU A 46 5.34 -15.31 -14.47
CA LEU A 46 5.78 -16.29 -13.48
C LEU A 46 5.52 -17.72 -13.96
N GLU A 47 4.35 -18.01 -14.52
CA GLU A 47 3.97 -19.31 -15.05
C GLU A 47 4.87 -19.81 -16.20
N SER A 48 5.56 -18.88 -16.89
CA SER A 48 6.57 -19.25 -17.90
C SER A 48 7.88 -19.79 -17.30
N TYR A 49 8.13 -19.58 -16.00
CA TYR A 49 9.31 -20.05 -15.27
C TYR A 49 9.00 -21.11 -14.20
N ILE A 50 7.84 -20.99 -13.56
CA ILE A 50 7.43 -21.82 -12.41
C ILE A 50 6.10 -22.48 -12.76
N SER A 51 6.04 -23.79 -12.67
CA SER A 51 4.82 -24.56 -12.95
C SER A 51 3.98 -24.85 -11.69
N ASP A 52 4.58 -24.73 -10.50
CA ASP A 52 3.86 -24.94 -9.24
C ASP A 52 3.05 -23.71 -8.85
N PRO A 53 1.71 -23.80 -8.84
CA PRO A 53 0.86 -22.65 -8.54
C PRO A 53 0.91 -22.23 -7.08
N VAL A 54 1.31 -23.10 -6.15
CA VAL A 54 1.45 -22.75 -4.73
C VAL A 54 2.66 -21.85 -4.55
N LEU A 55 3.79 -22.18 -5.18
CA LEU A 55 4.99 -21.32 -5.13
C LEU A 55 4.69 -19.94 -5.74
N ILE A 56 3.97 -19.87 -6.87
CA ILE A 56 3.55 -18.60 -7.47
C ILE A 56 2.70 -17.80 -6.49
N ASP A 57 1.71 -18.42 -5.86
CA ASP A 57 0.82 -17.74 -4.89
C ASP A 57 1.56 -17.32 -3.62
N MET A 58 2.56 -18.09 -3.16
CA MET A 58 3.44 -17.69 -2.05
C MET A 58 4.32 -16.48 -2.39
N LEU A 59 4.74 -16.34 -3.66
CA LEU A 59 5.43 -15.13 -4.11
C LEU A 59 4.48 -13.94 -4.17
N PHE A 60 3.27 -14.12 -4.66
CA PHE A 60 2.29 -13.05 -4.78
C PHE A 60 1.78 -12.52 -3.44
N CYS A 61 1.54 -13.37 -2.47
CA CYS A 61 0.88 -12.98 -1.23
C CYS A 61 1.54 -11.77 -0.54
N PRO A 62 2.86 -11.77 -0.24
CA PRO A 62 3.52 -10.61 0.36
C PRO A 62 3.50 -9.37 -0.55
N LEU A 63 3.71 -9.56 -1.85
CA LEU A 63 3.83 -8.45 -2.80
C LEU A 63 2.48 -7.77 -3.02
N MET A 64 1.40 -8.54 -3.11
CA MET A 64 0.05 -8.00 -3.29
C MET A 64 -0.45 -7.28 -2.03
N TYR A 65 -0.23 -7.85 -0.84
CA TYR A 65 -0.61 -7.19 0.41
C TYR A 65 0.13 -5.86 0.62
N TYR A 66 1.35 -5.72 0.14
CA TYR A 66 2.16 -4.53 0.38
C TYR A 66 2.32 -3.60 -0.82
N GLY A 67 1.74 -3.93 -1.97
CA GLY A 67 1.94 -3.06 -3.13
C GLY A 67 1.05 -3.30 -4.34
N ASN A 68 -0.15 -3.87 -4.20
CA ASN A 68 -0.99 -4.13 -5.37
C ASN A 68 -2.36 -3.46 -5.31
N ALA A 69 -2.70 -2.70 -6.34
CA ALA A 69 -4.00 -2.06 -6.51
C ALA A 69 -5.00 -2.89 -7.35
N ARG A 70 -4.56 -3.99 -7.97
CA ARG A 70 -5.35 -4.83 -8.89
C ARG A 70 -5.76 -6.13 -8.21
N GLU A 71 -6.95 -6.63 -8.53
CA GLU A 71 -7.41 -7.95 -8.08
C GLU A 71 -6.80 -9.08 -8.90
N GLY A 72 -6.51 -10.20 -8.25
CA GLY A 72 -6.12 -11.48 -8.85
C GLY A 72 -4.73 -11.56 -9.48
N ASP A 73 -4.17 -10.43 -9.91
CA ASP A 73 -2.85 -10.33 -10.52
C ASP A 73 -2.25 -8.94 -10.25
N MET A 74 -1.02 -8.71 -10.63
CA MET A 74 -0.40 -7.40 -10.55
C MET A 74 0.41 -7.10 -11.82
N ASP A 75 0.64 -5.83 -12.08
CA ASP A 75 1.53 -5.38 -13.14
C ASP A 75 2.96 -5.90 -12.88
N PHE A 76 3.63 -6.44 -13.92
CA PHE A 76 4.94 -7.05 -13.74
C PHE A 76 6.01 -6.04 -13.31
N TYR A 77 5.88 -4.79 -13.73
CA TYR A 77 6.74 -3.71 -13.25
C TYR A 77 6.60 -3.50 -11.74
N GLN A 78 5.37 -3.47 -11.22
CA GLN A 78 5.11 -3.39 -9.79
C GLN A 78 5.61 -4.64 -9.05
N PHE A 79 5.43 -5.81 -9.65
CA PHE A 79 5.93 -7.07 -9.10
C PHE A 79 7.46 -7.00 -8.91
N VAL A 80 8.20 -6.53 -9.91
CA VAL A 80 9.66 -6.41 -9.83
C VAL A 80 10.08 -5.45 -8.71
N ILE A 81 9.47 -4.27 -8.64
CA ILE A 81 9.76 -3.30 -7.57
C ILE A 81 9.53 -3.93 -6.20
N MET A 82 8.36 -4.54 -6.01
CA MET A 82 7.99 -5.15 -4.73
C MET A 82 8.86 -6.37 -4.39
N PHE A 83 9.20 -7.19 -5.39
CA PHE A 83 10.09 -8.34 -5.20
C PHE A 83 11.48 -7.90 -4.74
N LYS A 84 12.08 -6.92 -5.43
CA LYS A 84 13.39 -6.37 -5.05
C LYS A 84 13.33 -5.78 -3.63
N SER A 85 12.33 -4.95 -3.34
CA SER A 85 12.20 -4.29 -2.03
C SER A 85 11.95 -5.27 -0.88
N ILE A 86 11.10 -6.28 -1.07
CA ILE A 86 10.70 -7.17 0.03
C ILE A 86 11.66 -8.34 0.19
N PHE A 87 12.02 -9.02 -0.91
CA PHE A 87 12.79 -10.26 -0.82
C PHE A 87 14.29 -10.07 -0.99
N VAL A 88 14.74 -9.08 -1.77
CA VAL A 88 16.17 -8.86 -2.00
C VAL A 88 16.75 -7.88 -0.99
N GLU A 89 16.13 -6.71 -0.81
CA GLU A 89 16.59 -5.66 0.11
C GLU A 89 16.12 -5.90 1.54
N GLY A 90 14.89 -6.42 1.70
CA GLY A 90 14.27 -6.71 2.98
C GLY A 90 13.63 -5.49 3.65
N PHE A 91 13.00 -5.73 4.79
CA PHE A 91 12.35 -4.69 5.58
C PHE A 91 13.30 -4.05 6.57
N SER A 92 13.25 -2.72 6.63
CA SER A 92 13.94 -1.95 7.66
C SER A 92 12.98 -0.97 8.33
N LYS A 93 13.26 -0.67 9.58
CA LYS A 93 12.52 0.31 10.37
C LYS A 93 13.49 1.36 10.89
N PRO A 94 13.22 2.66 10.66
CA PRO A 94 14.09 3.69 11.20
C PRO A 94 14.03 3.71 12.73
N GLN A 95 15.15 3.93 13.38
CA GLN A 95 15.20 4.23 14.81
C GLN A 95 14.37 5.51 15.05
N GLY A 96 13.45 5.50 16.00
CA GLY A 96 12.48 6.58 16.21
C GLY A 96 11.22 6.49 15.35
N GLY A 97 11.09 5.45 14.51
CA GLY A 97 9.89 5.17 13.71
C GLY A 97 9.68 6.14 12.56
N MET A 98 8.52 6.07 11.94
CA MET A 98 8.16 6.91 10.79
C MET A 98 8.09 8.42 11.12
N PRO A 99 7.62 8.86 12.31
CA PRO A 99 7.63 10.27 12.64
C PRO A 99 9.02 10.93 12.52
N TYR A 100 10.10 10.19 12.79
CA TYR A 100 11.45 10.71 12.63
C TYR A 100 11.76 11.10 11.18
N ILE A 101 11.48 10.23 10.21
CA ILE A 101 11.70 10.53 8.78
C ILE A 101 10.80 11.67 8.31
N LEU A 102 9.52 11.65 8.71
CA LEU A 102 8.58 12.70 8.32
C LEU A 102 8.99 14.07 8.87
N ASN A 103 9.46 14.12 10.11
CA ASN A 103 9.96 15.36 10.70
C ASN A 103 11.21 15.87 9.99
N LEU A 104 12.17 15.00 9.66
CA LEU A 104 13.35 15.38 8.89
C LEU A 104 12.97 16.03 7.54
N LEU A 105 12.02 15.44 6.81
CA LEU A 105 11.55 15.98 5.54
C LEU A 105 10.80 17.31 5.73
N ALA A 106 9.92 17.40 6.72
CA ALA A 106 9.16 18.62 7.01
C ALA A 106 10.04 19.76 7.46
N ASP A 107 11.05 19.50 8.29
CA ASP A 107 11.99 20.51 8.76
C ASP A 107 12.89 20.98 7.61
N LYS A 108 13.36 20.09 6.76
CA LYS A 108 14.10 20.45 5.55
C LYS A 108 13.26 21.32 4.61
N PHE A 109 12.00 20.96 4.39
CA PHE A 109 11.06 21.71 3.56
C PHE A 109 10.86 23.14 4.09
N LYS A 110 10.60 23.29 5.39
CA LYS A 110 10.45 24.61 6.04
C LYS A 110 11.75 25.43 5.97
N HIS A 111 12.90 24.80 6.24
CA HIS A 111 14.20 25.46 6.16
C HIS A 111 14.50 26.02 4.77
N LEU A 112 13.99 25.38 3.72
CA LEU A 112 14.10 25.84 2.34
C LEU A 112 13.04 26.90 1.97
N GLY A 113 12.23 27.38 2.91
CA GLY A 113 11.19 28.38 2.69
C GLY A 113 9.85 27.81 2.23
N GLY A 114 9.67 26.49 2.28
CA GLY A 114 8.38 25.86 1.97
C GLY A 114 7.33 26.17 3.05
N GLU A 115 6.10 26.41 2.63
CA GLU A 115 4.95 26.67 3.51
C GLU A 115 4.07 25.44 3.63
N LEU A 116 3.84 24.93 4.85
CA LEU A 116 3.02 23.76 5.14
C LEU A 116 1.68 24.22 5.75
N LYS A 117 0.59 24.16 4.97
CA LYS A 117 -0.77 24.52 5.38
C LYS A 117 -1.55 23.26 5.82
N MET A 118 -1.40 22.88 7.09
CA MET A 118 -2.12 21.76 7.67
C MET A 118 -3.60 22.08 7.93
N GLY A 119 -4.46 21.06 7.75
CA GLY A 119 -5.91 21.19 8.01
C GLY A 119 -6.68 22.03 6.98
N ASN A 120 -6.03 22.41 5.87
CA ASN A 120 -6.63 23.23 4.81
C ASN A 120 -6.33 22.59 3.44
N GLY A 121 -7.06 21.54 3.12
CA GLY A 121 -6.89 20.77 1.87
C GLY A 121 -7.30 21.56 0.63
N VAL A 122 -6.80 21.12 -0.54
CA VAL A 122 -7.25 21.65 -1.84
C VAL A 122 -8.67 21.18 -2.12
N LYS A 123 -9.57 22.13 -2.40
CA LYS A 123 -10.97 21.89 -2.75
C LYS A 123 -11.14 21.79 -4.26
N THR A 124 -10.53 22.70 -5.03
CA THR A 124 -10.55 22.68 -6.50
C THR A 124 -9.19 23.06 -7.08
N ILE A 125 -8.91 22.52 -8.25
CA ILE A 125 -7.78 22.89 -9.11
C ILE A 125 -8.39 23.62 -10.31
N ASN A 126 -8.16 24.91 -10.40
CA ASN A 126 -8.78 25.76 -11.42
C ASN A 126 -7.89 25.79 -12.68
N ALA A 127 -8.48 25.47 -13.84
CA ALA A 127 -7.78 25.52 -15.12
C ALA A 127 -8.44 26.54 -16.04
N LYS A 128 -7.61 27.35 -16.72
CA LYS A 128 -8.03 28.25 -17.79
C LYS A 128 -7.38 27.82 -19.10
N GLN A 129 -8.18 27.66 -20.13
CA GLN A 129 -7.69 27.21 -21.46
C GLN A 129 -6.81 25.94 -21.39
N GLY A 130 -7.20 24.96 -20.53
CA GLY A 130 -6.49 23.70 -20.38
C GLY A 130 -5.18 23.77 -19.60
N THR A 131 -4.87 24.88 -18.94
CA THR A 131 -3.66 25.08 -18.12
C THR A 131 -4.04 25.43 -16.68
N VAL A 132 -3.34 24.90 -15.69
CA VAL A 132 -3.53 25.30 -14.27
C VAL A 132 -3.34 26.82 -14.12
N ASP A 133 -4.25 27.45 -13.36
CA ASP A 133 -4.24 28.88 -13.06
C ASP A 133 -4.16 29.13 -11.54
N SER A 134 -4.97 28.40 -10.77
CA SER A 134 -4.99 28.53 -9.31
C SER A 134 -5.47 27.25 -8.63
N VAL A 135 -5.36 27.19 -7.32
CA VAL A 135 -6.03 26.22 -6.46
C VAL A 135 -6.90 26.93 -5.44
N THR A 136 -8.11 26.41 -5.17
CA THR A 136 -8.97 26.90 -4.09
C THR A 136 -8.88 25.94 -2.92
N LEU A 137 -8.62 26.45 -1.75
CA LEU A 137 -8.48 25.67 -0.50
C LEU A 137 -9.86 25.47 0.17
N ALA A 138 -9.92 24.60 1.17
CA ALA A 138 -11.14 24.31 1.91
C ALA A 138 -11.74 25.51 2.65
N ASN A 139 -10.89 26.50 3.02
CA ASN A 139 -11.29 27.79 3.61
C ASN A 139 -11.68 28.86 2.59
N GLU A 140 -11.86 28.49 1.32
CA GLU A 140 -12.20 29.36 0.16
C GLU A 140 -11.03 30.32 -0.24
N GLU A 141 -9.85 30.20 0.34
CA GLU A 141 -8.67 30.95 -0.11
C GLU A 141 -8.26 30.46 -1.50
N GLU A 142 -8.06 31.38 -2.44
CA GLU A 142 -7.56 31.07 -3.77
C GLU A 142 -6.07 31.43 -3.87
N LEU A 143 -5.26 30.45 -4.30
CA LEU A 143 -3.82 30.61 -4.49
C LEU A 143 -3.49 30.48 -5.98
N ALA A 144 -3.03 31.57 -6.58
CA ALA A 144 -2.49 31.53 -7.95
C ALA A 144 -1.23 30.67 -7.99
N THR A 145 -1.10 29.83 -9.00
CA THR A 145 0.05 28.94 -9.13
C THR A 145 0.41 28.68 -10.60
N ALA A 146 1.69 28.56 -10.89
CA ALA A 146 2.20 28.22 -12.21
C ALA A 146 2.11 26.70 -12.51
N ALA A 147 2.17 25.86 -11.47
CA ALA A 147 2.08 24.41 -11.60
C ALA A 147 1.57 23.76 -10.31
N VAL A 148 0.99 22.59 -10.43
CA VAL A 148 0.54 21.74 -9.33
C VAL A 148 1.15 20.34 -9.48
N LEU A 149 1.77 19.85 -8.41
CA LEU A 149 2.16 18.46 -8.26
C LEU A 149 1.27 17.82 -7.20
N SER A 150 0.33 16.97 -7.62
CA SER A 150 -0.66 16.37 -6.74
C SER A 150 -0.27 14.97 -6.29
N SER A 151 -0.41 14.70 -5.00
CA SER A 151 -0.24 13.37 -4.41
C SER A 151 -1.56 12.73 -3.95
N MET A 152 -2.71 13.33 -4.32
CA MET A 152 -4.04 12.85 -3.88
C MET A 152 -4.47 11.53 -4.54
N GLY A 153 -3.84 11.14 -5.62
CA GLY A 153 -4.29 10.10 -6.54
C GLY A 153 -4.74 10.69 -7.87
N TYR A 154 -4.71 9.88 -8.92
CA TYR A 154 -5.00 10.36 -10.27
C TYR A 154 -6.47 10.76 -10.44
N VAL A 155 -7.37 9.84 -10.11
CA VAL A 155 -8.83 10.08 -10.24
C VAL A 155 -9.30 11.19 -9.31
N GLU A 156 -8.80 11.20 -8.08
CA GLU A 156 -9.09 12.25 -7.09
C GLU A 156 -8.62 13.62 -7.58
N THR A 157 -7.43 13.69 -8.19
CA THR A 157 -6.88 14.92 -8.78
C THR A 157 -7.76 15.43 -9.92
N LEU A 158 -8.17 14.55 -10.86
CA LEU A 158 -9.05 14.94 -11.98
C LEU A 158 -10.41 15.39 -11.48
N ASN A 159 -10.96 14.76 -10.45
CA ASN A 159 -12.24 15.14 -9.84
C ASN A 159 -12.19 16.53 -9.15
N CYS A 160 -11.01 16.98 -8.72
CA CYS A 160 -10.84 18.33 -8.18
C CYS A 160 -10.73 19.41 -9.25
N CYS A 161 -10.56 19.06 -10.53
CA CYS A 161 -10.39 20.03 -11.61
C CYS A 161 -11.68 20.81 -11.93
N GLN A 162 -11.50 22.10 -12.22
CA GLN A 162 -12.54 22.99 -12.75
C GLN A 162 -12.01 23.68 -14.02
N PRO A 163 -12.70 23.56 -15.17
CA PRO A 163 -13.94 22.80 -15.39
C PRO A 163 -13.73 21.29 -15.21
N LYS A 164 -14.83 20.56 -14.94
CA LYS A 164 -14.80 19.11 -14.78
C LYS A 164 -14.26 18.45 -16.06
N LEU A 165 -13.42 17.46 -15.89
CA LEU A 165 -12.80 16.71 -16.97
C LEU A 165 -13.58 15.42 -17.25
N ALA A 166 -13.87 15.14 -18.52
CA ALA A 166 -14.55 13.91 -18.92
C ALA A 166 -13.73 12.64 -18.61
N GLU A 167 -12.42 12.75 -18.65
CA GLU A 167 -11.48 11.68 -18.36
C GLU A 167 -11.64 11.13 -16.93
N ALA A 168 -12.06 11.95 -15.97
CA ALA A 168 -12.31 11.53 -14.61
C ALA A 168 -13.41 10.45 -14.49
N ASP A 169 -14.38 10.47 -15.40
CA ASP A 169 -15.53 9.56 -15.37
C ASP A 169 -15.21 8.17 -15.97
N VAL A 170 -14.09 8.01 -16.69
CA VAL A 170 -13.68 6.76 -17.35
C VAL A 170 -12.43 6.13 -16.75
N CYS A 171 -11.78 6.79 -15.79
CA CYS A 171 -10.61 6.27 -15.12
C CYS A 171 -10.98 5.19 -14.09
N GLU A 172 -10.18 4.15 -14.04
CA GLU A 172 -10.36 3.06 -13.08
C GLU A 172 -9.98 3.51 -11.67
N THR A 173 -10.92 3.42 -10.72
CA THR A 173 -10.67 3.71 -9.31
C THR A 173 -10.13 2.49 -8.57
N GLY A 174 -9.27 2.70 -7.57
CA GLY A 174 -8.84 1.63 -6.69
C GLY A 174 -10.00 1.03 -5.89
N GLN A 175 -9.97 -0.29 -5.69
CA GLN A 175 -11.00 -1.04 -4.98
C GLN A 175 -10.45 -1.74 -3.73
N VAL A 176 -9.15 -2.05 -3.72
CA VAL A 176 -8.54 -2.85 -2.67
C VAL A 176 -8.31 -2.00 -1.43
N SER A 177 -8.88 -2.46 -0.33
CA SER A 177 -8.78 -1.81 0.97
C SER A 177 -8.61 -2.84 2.08
N PHE A 178 -8.25 -2.38 3.27
CA PHE A 178 -7.95 -3.25 4.40
C PHE A 178 -8.74 -2.89 5.66
N MET A 179 -8.94 -3.90 6.51
CA MET A 179 -9.18 -3.72 7.93
C MET A 179 -7.89 -4.10 8.67
N GLU A 180 -7.39 -3.22 9.52
CA GLU A 180 -6.28 -3.54 10.39
C GLU A 180 -6.75 -3.56 11.85
N SER A 181 -6.41 -4.63 12.53
CA SER A 181 -6.66 -4.80 13.95
C SER A 181 -5.35 -4.71 14.71
N LEU A 182 -5.32 -3.86 15.72
CA LEU A 182 -4.17 -3.54 16.55
C LEU A 182 -4.43 -4.08 17.96
N PHE A 183 -3.50 -4.86 18.47
CA PHE A 183 -3.55 -5.44 19.81
C PHE A 183 -2.29 -5.04 20.58
N VAL A 184 -2.48 -4.40 21.72
CA VAL A 184 -1.41 -4.22 22.70
C VAL A 184 -1.55 -5.37 23.70
N VAL A 185 -0.46 -6.10 23.94
CA VAL A 185 -0.41 -7.24 24.84
C VAL A 185 0.52 -6.96 26.03
N ASP A 186 0.28 -7.62 27.14
CA ASP A 186 0.94 -7.40 28.44
C ASP A 186 2.40 -7.93 28.51
N ARG A 187 2.94 -8.45 27.41
CA ARG A 187 4.31 -8.99 27.30
C ARG A 187 4.80 -8.98 25.87
N GLU A 188 6.06 -9.33 25.65
CA GLU A 188 6.63 -9.46 24.32
C GLU A 188 5.87 -10.49 23.48
N PRO A 189 5.57 -10.24 22.20
CA PRO A 189 4.91 -11.20 21.31
C PRO A 189 5.61 -12.55 21.23
N ARG A 190 6.96 -12.57 21.28
CA ARG A 190 7.75 -13.81 21.29
C ARG A 190 7.45 -14.73 22.48
N ASP A 191 7.11 -14.16 23.62
CA ASP A 191 6.75 -14.92 24.84
C ASP A 191 5.35 -15.56 24.72
N LEU A 192 4.58 -15.11 23.72
CA LEU A 192 3.28 -15.65 23.35
C LEU A 192 3.36 -16.61 22.12
N GLY A 193 4.56 -16.92 21.66
CA GLY A 193 4.81 -17.79 20.50
C GLY A 193 4.85 -17.08 19.15
N TYR A 194 4.96 -15.74 19.15
CA TYR A 194 5.01 -14.91 17.95
C TYR A 194 6.42 -14.36 17.76
N ASP A 195 7.33 -15.18 17.27
CA ASP A 195 8.77 -14.89 17.14
C ASP A 195 9.18 -14.21 15.81
N LYS A 196 8.29 -14.16 14.84
CA LYS A 196 8.54 -13.51 13.54
C LYS A 196 8.03 -12.07 13.53
N SER A 197 8.76 -11.19 12.84
CA SER A 197 8.36 -9.78 12.71
C SER A 197 7.14 -9.61 11.81
N ILE A 198 7.09 -10.36 10.70
CA ILE A 198 5.99 -10.30 9.73
C ILE A 198 5.74 -11.71 9.21
N VAL A 199 4.46 -12.10 9.16
CA VAL A 199 4.00 -13.36 8.57
C VAL A 199 2.84 -13.06 7.62
N PHE A 200 2.99 -13.47 6.37
CA PHE A 200 1.91 -13.52 5.40
C PHE A 200 1.32 -14.92 5.42
N PHE A 201 0.01 -15.04 5.47
CA PHE A 201 -0.63 -16.35 5.55
C PHE A 201 -1.86 -16.45 4.65
N SER A 202 -2.15 -17.67 4.21
CA SER A 202 -3.42 -18.07 3.61
C SER A 202 -3.84 -19.42 4.20
N ILE A 203 -5.13 -19.55 4.59
CA ILE A 203 -5.69 -20.82 5.09
C ILE A 203 -6.11 -21.77 3.97
N HIS A 204 -6.16 -21.25 2.75
CA HIS A 204 -6.45 -22.04 1.56
C HIS A 204 -5.16 -22.38 0.80
N PRO A 205 -5.13 -23.51 0.10
CA PRO A 205 -4.00 -23.90 -0.75
C PRO A 205 -3.71 -22.89 -1.88
N ARG A 206 -4.71 -22.10 -2.26
CA ARG A 206 -4.58 -21.06 -3.28
C ARG A 206 -4.87 -19.70 -2.65
N PHE A 207 -4.00 -18.75 -2.94
CA PHE A 207 -4.16 -17.36 -2.52
C PHE A 207 -5.05 -16.58 -3.51
N ASP A 208 -6.06 -15.90 -2.99
CA ASP A 208 -7.02 -15.13 -3.79
C ASP A 208 -7.06 -13.68 -3.29
N TYR A 209 -6.39 -12.79 -4.02
CA TYR A 209 -6.34 -11.39 -3.70
C TYR A 209 -7.43 -10.63 -4.43
N LYS A 210 -8.54 -10.38 -3.75
CA LYS A 210 -9.69 -9.63 -4.30
C LYS A 210 -10.48 -8.92 -3.21
N VAL A 211 -11.34 -8.00 -3.64
CA VAL A 211 -12.33 -7.40 -2.73
C VAL A 211 -13.22 -8.52 -2.18
N PRO A 212 -13.26 -8.72 -0.85
CA PRO A 212 -14.00 -9.84 -0.28
C PRO A 212 -15.50 -9.71 -0.48
N VAL A 213 -16.20 -10.86 -0.58
CA VAL A 213 -17.66 -10.89 -0.62
C VAL A 213 -18.25 -10.40 0.70
N ASP A 214 -17.62 -10.68 1.82
CA ASP A 214 -18.01 -10.19 3.15
C ASP A 214 -17.34 -8.86 3.51
N LEU A 215 -17.53 -8.39 4.74
CA LEU A 215 -16.88 -7.16 5.24
C LEU A 215 -15.36 -7.25 5.21
N ILE A 216 -14.81 -8.45 5.50
CA ILE A 216 -13.38 -8.76 5.43
C ILE A 216 -13.16 -10.15 4.85
N ASP A 217 -11.97 -10.38 4.31
CA ASP A 217 -11.45 -11.73 4.06
C ASP A 217 -10.75 -12.25 5.32
N ILE A 218 -11.17 -13.42 5.80
CA ILE A 218 -10.54 -14.10 6.92
C ILE A 218 -9.62 -15.23 6.47
N SER A 219 -9.59 -15.51 5.17
CA SER A 219 -8.84 -16.66 4.61
C SER A 219 -7.37 -16.33 4.39
N SER A 220 -7.01 -15.06 4.36
CA SER A 220 -5.64 -14.60 4.21
C SER A 220 -5.39 -13.34 5.03
N GLY A 221 -4.12 -13.02 5.26
CA GLY A 221 -3.79 -11.83 6.03
C GLY A 221 -2.30 -11.64 6.24
N VAL A 222 -2.01 -10.53 6.93
CA VAL A 222 -0.65 -10.20 7.38
C VAL A 222 -0.65 -10.01 8.89
N LEU A 223 0.18 -10.80 9.55
CA LEU A 223 0.48 -10.65 10.96
C LEU A 223 1.80 -9.89 11.11
N CYS A 224 1.81 -8.81 11.89
CA CYS A 224 3.01 -8.03 12.15
C CYS A 224 3.24 -7.87 13.65
N CYS A 225 4.42 -8.30 14.13
CA CYS A 225 4.86 -8.19 15.52
C CYS A 225 6.05 -7.24 15.58
N SER A 226 5.77 -5.94 15.77
CA SER A 226 6.79 -4.89 15.68
C SER A 226 7.90 -5.02 16.71
N ASN A 227 7.66 -5.66 17.86
CA ASN A 227 8.66 -5.91 18.89
C ASN A 227 9.82 -6.80 18.40
N ASN A 228 9.59 -7.64 17.40
CA ASN A 228 10.59 -8.57 16.90
C ASN A 228 11.59 -7.94 15.92
N PHE A 229 11.47 -6.63 15.63
CA PHE A 229 12.57 -5.87 15.03
C PHE A 229 13.69 -5.66 16.06
N GLN A 230 14.87 -5.31 15.58
CA GLN A 230 16.00 -5.01 16.47
C GLN A 230 15.82 -3.64 17.11
N TYR A 231 15.77 -3.60 18.43
CA TYR A 231 15.73 -2.38 19.24
C TYR A 231 16.92 -2.35 20.20
N PRO A 232 17.46 -1.15 20.53
CA PRO A 232 18.49 -1.02 21.56
C PRO A 232 18.03 -1.52 22.94
N GLU A 233 16.76 -1.24 23.28
CA GLU A 233 16.10 -1.64 24.51
C GLU A 233 14.78 -2.32 24.19
N PRO A 234 14.31 -3.28 25.00
CA PRO A 234 13.00 -3.88 24.87
C PRO A 234 11.89 -2.82 24.91
N LEU A 235 10.81 -3.03 24.15
CA LEU A 235 9.63 -2.18 24.22
C LEU A 235 8.84 -2.50 25.50
N GLU A 236 8.22 -1.46 26.07
CA GLU A 236 7.42 -1.60 27.32
C GLU A 236 6.17 -2.47 27.12
N GLU A 237 5.60 -2.47 25.89
CA GLU A 237 4.39 -3.17 25.53
C GLU A 237 4.61 -4.06 24.30
N GLY A 238 3.93 -5.18 24.24
CA GLY A 238 3.86 -6.01 23.04
C GLY A 238 2.84 -5.47 22.05
N LEU A 239 3.22 -5.43 20.77
CA LEU A 239 2.35 -4.96 19.70
C LEU A 239 2.16 -6.02 18.62
N ILE A 240 0.90 -6.45 18.43
CA ILE A 240 0.50 -7.38 17.37
C ILE A 240 -0.50 -6.68 16.46
N ARG A 241 -0.28 -6.74 15.16
CA ARG A 241 -1.18 -6.19 14.15
C ARG A 241 -1.61 -7.29 13.20
N LEU A 242 -2.90 -7.29 12.85
CA LEU A 242 -3.50 -8.22 11.90
C LEU A 242 -4.22 -7.43 10.81
N THR A 243 -3.76 -7.58 9.56
CA THR A 243 -4.32 -6.91 8.39
C THR A 243 -5.06 -7.93 7.53
N ASN A 244 -6.31 -7.63 7.18
CA ASN A 244 -7.15 -8.44 6.31
C ASN A 244 -7.70 -7.57 5.16
N LEU A 245 -7.89 -8.15 3.97
CA LEU A 245 -8.63 -7.50 2.88
C LEU A 245 -10.04 -7.12 3.35
N ALA A 246 -10.55 -5.96 2.91
CA ALA A 246 -11.84 -5.46 3.35
C ALA A 246 -12.65 -4.79 2.24
N HIS A 247 -13.96 -4.94 2.27
CA HIS A 247 -14.90 -4.42 1.27
C HIS A 247 -15.40 -3.03 1.64
N PHE A 248 -14.87 -1.98 1.01
CA PHE A 248 -15.24 -0.60 1.32
C PHE A 248 -16.77 -0.36 1.27
N GLY A 249 -17.44 -0.71 0.18
CA GLY A 249 -18.87 -0.42 0.00
C GLY A 249 -19.75 -1.00 1.10
N LYS A 250 -19.44 -2.21 1.57
CA LYS A 250 -20.15 -2.82 2.71
C LYS A 250 -19.88 -2.07 4.02
N TRP A 251 -18.65 -1.69 4.28
CA TRP A 251 -18.30 -0.89 5.44
C TRP A 251 -18.93 0.50 5.41
N ASP A 252 -18.97 1.14 4.22
CA ASP A 252 -19.49 2.50 4.08
C ASP A 252 -21.01 2.57 4.26
N SER A 253 -21.72 1.54 3.84
CA SER A 253 -23.18 1.44 3.99
C SER A 253 -23.68 1.19 5.40
N LEU A 254 -22.79 0.79 6.34
CA LEU A 254 -23.23 0.46 7.70
C LEU A 254 -23.61 1.71 8.51
N PRO A 255 -24.81 1.70 9.15
CA PRO A 255 -25.14 2.67 10.20
C PRO A 255 -24.13 2.61 11.36
N ARG A 256 -23.93 3.73 12.07
CA ARG A 256 -22.92 3.83 13.13
C ARG A 256 -22.99 2.72 14.19
N LYS A 257 -24.20 2.34 14.60
CA LYS A 257 -24.41 1.28 15.59
C LYS A 257 -23.90 -0.06 15.08
N ASP A 258 -24.29 -0.40 13.86
CA ASP A 258 -23.94 -1.66 13.22
C ASP A 258 -22.45 -1.70 12.86
N TYR A 259 -21.86 -0.57 12.48
CA TYR A 259 -20.42 -0.44 12.23
C TYR A 259 -19.57 -0.82 13.44
N ILE A 260 -19.93 -0.40 14.65
CA ILE A 260 -19.20 -0.75 15.88
C ILE A 260 -19.30 -2.25 16.16
N ALA A 261 -20.51 -2.81 16.03
CA ALA A 261 -20.72 -4.24 16.20
C ALA A 261 -19.96 -5.07 15.18
N ALA A 262 -20.02 -4.67 13.89
CA ALA A 262 -19.32 -5.32 12.82
C ALA A 262 -17.79 -5.31 13.02
N LYS A 263 -17.19 -4.19 13.47
CA LYS A 263 -15.74 -4.15 13.82
C LYS A 263 -15.37 -5.24 14.82
N LYS A 264 -16.17 -5.40 15.86
CA LYS A 264 -15.94 -6.41 16.91
C LYS A 264 -16.07 -7.83 16.35
N GLU A 265 -17.11 -8.08 15.58
CA GLU A 265 -17.37 -9.39 14.96
C GLU A 265 -16.28 -9.77 13.96
N CYS A 266 -15.94 -8.88 13.03
CA CYS A 266 -14.90 -9.12 12.03
C CYS A 266 -13.55 -9.43 12.69
N ARG A 267 -13.17 -8.66 13.72
CA ARG A 267 -11.94 -8.92 14.47
C ARG A 267 -11.96 -10.28 15.18
N ALA A 268 -13.08 -10.67 15.77
CA ALA A 268 -13.20 -11.98 16.40
C ALA A 268 -13.02 -13.10 15.38
N LYS A 269 -13.70 -13.03 14.23
CA LYS A 269 -13.57 -14.00 13.14
C LYS A 269 -12.13 -14.08 12.59
N ALA A 270 -11.48 -12.92 12.40
CA ALA A 270 -10.10 -12.89 11.94
C ALA A 270 -9.12 -13.53 12.93
N LEU A 271 -9.34 -13.31 14.24
CA LEU A 271 -8.56 -13.97 15.28
C LEU A 271 -8.83 -15.48 15.34
N ASP A 272 -10.08 -15.92 15.21
CA ASP A 272 -10.40 -17.34 15.20
C ASP A 272 -9.71 -18.06 14.03
N ALA A 273 -9.66 -17.43 12.86
CA ALA A 273 -8.90 -17.94 11.71
C ALA A 273 -7.39 -17.97 11.98
N LEU A 274 -6.82 -16.89 12.54
CA LEU A 274 -5.40 -16.81 12.89
C LEU A 274 -4.98 -17.90 13.87
N PHE A 275 -5.79 -18.16 14.89
CA PHE A 275 -5.48 -19.14 15.94
C PHE A 275 -5.61 -20.62 15.49
N THR A 276 -5.95 -20.86 14.22
CA THR A 276 -5.75 -22.19 13.63
C THR A 276 -4.27 -22.52 13.40
N PHE A 277 -3.40 -21.49 13.32
CA PHE A 277 -1.95 -21.65 13.09
C PHE A 277 -1.11 -21.16 14.26
N PHE A 278 -1.63 -20.20 15.05
CA PHE A 278 -0.88 -19.50 16.09
C PHE A 278 -1.54 -19.67 17.45
N PRO A 279 -0.79 -19.57 18.55
CA PRO A 279 -1.34 -19.56 19.91
C PRO A 279 -2.36 -18.43 20.12
N ASP A 280 -3.36 -18.67 20.94
CA ASP A 280 -4.36 -17.65 21.31
C ASP A 280 -3.80 -16.66 22.32
N PHE A 281 -3.70 -15.39 21.97
CA PHE A 281 -3.21 -14.31 22.83
C PHE A 281 -4.33 -13.43 23.42
N ARG A 282 -5.61 -13.74 23.18
CA ARG A 282 -6.73 -12.90 23.64
C ARG A 282 -6.71 -12.60 25.14
N GLY A 283 -6.25 -13.55 25.94
CA GLY A 283 -6.11 -13.38 27.40
C GLY A 283 -5.05 -12.36 27.84
N ASN A 284 -4.15 -11.99 26.94
CA ASN A 284 -3.04 -11.06 27.19
C ASN A 284 -3.27 -9.66 26.62
N VAL A 285 -4.44 -9.42 25.97
CA VAL A 285 -4.74 -8.12 25.36
C VAL A 285 -5.12 -7.11 26.41
N VAL A 286 -4.37 -6.02 26.52
CA VAL A 286 -4.62 -4.90 27.43
C VAL A 286 -5.27 -3.71 26.73
N PHE A 287 -5.05 -3.55 25.42
CA PHE A 287 -5.72 -2.56 24.59
C PHE A 287 -5.92 -3.10 23.17
N LEU A 288 -6.99 -2.69 22.53
CA LEU A 288 -7.24 -3.04 21.13
C LEU A 288 -7.97 -1.91 20.40
N ASP A 289 -7.62 -1.73 19.15
CA ASP A 289 -8.35 -0.88 18.19
C ASP A 289 -8.37 -1.55 16.82
N SER A 290 -9.18 -1.02 15.93
CA SER A 290 -9.19 -1.42 14.54
C SER A 290 -9.57 -0.24 13.66
N PHE A 291 -8.96 -0.11 12.52
CA PHE A 291 -9.44 0.78 11.47
C PHE A 291 -9.92 -0.01 10.25
N THR A 292 -10.82 0.58 9.49
CA THR A 292 -11.53 -0.02 8.38
C THR A 292 -11.34 0.82 7.13
N PRO A 293 -11.82 0.40 5.96
CA PRO A 293 -11.79 1.23 4.75
C PRO A 293 -12.36 2.65 4.92
N LYS A 294 -13.36 2.84 5.80
CA LYS A 294 -13.88 4.20 6.13
C LYS A 294 -12.83 5.08 6.79
N THR A 295 -12.03 4.51 7.67
CA THR A 295 -10.93 5.22 8.34
C THR A 295 -9.84 5.58 7.33
N ILE A 296 -9.49 4.65 6.44
CA ILE A 296 -8.52 4.88 5.37
C ILE A 296 -9.00 6.03 4.48
N LYS A 297 -10.23 5.97 3.95
CA LYS A 297 -10.82 7.05 3.14
C LYS A 297 -10.77 8.40 3.85
N LYS A 298 -11.13 8.42 5.15
CA LYS A 298 -11.16 9.66 5.94
C LYS A 298 -9.78 10.35 5.99
N TYR A 299 -8.70 9.60 6.10
CA TYR A 299 -7.36 10.15 6.29
C TYR A 299 -6.55 10.29 5.01
N THR A 300 -6.82 9.48 3.98
CA THR A 300 -6.11 9.54 2.70
C THR A 300 -6.86 10.32 1.63
N GLY A 301 -8.19 10.39 1.73
CA GLY A 301 -9.03 10.96 0.68
C GLY A 301 -9.29 10.03 -0.51
N HIS A 302 -8.61 8.88 -0.59
CA HIS A 302 -8.76 7.96 -1.70
C HIS A 302 -10.18 7.40 -1.83
N ILE A 303 -10.69 7.37 -3.06
CA ILE A 303 -11.97 6.75 -3.41
C ILE A 303 -11.94 5.29 -2.98
N ASN A 304 -13.05 4.78 -2.43
CA ASN A 304 -13.19 3.43 -1.88
C ASN A 304 -12.22 3.10 -0.72
N GLY A 305 -11.56 4.11 -0.13
CA GLY A 305 -10.52 3.85 0.86
C GLY A 305 -9.39 2.96 0.31
N ALA A 306 -9.11 3.07 -0.98
CA ALA A 306 -8.09 2.27 -1.65
C ALA A 306 -6.71 2.59 -1.08
N VAL A 307 -5.94 1.55 -0.70
CA VAL A 307 -4.63 1.74 -0.08
C VAL A 307 -3.56 2.04 -1.13
N TYR A 308 -3.65 1.37 -2.27
CA TYR A 308 -2.65 1.49 -3.34
C TYR A 308 -3.16 2.30 -4.55
N GLY A 309 -4.20 3.11 -4.36
CA GLY A 309 -4.77 3.99 -5.38
C GLY A 309 -5.36 3.23 -6.57
N SER A 310 -5.34 3.86 -7.75
CA SER A 310 -5.80 3.29 -9.01
C SER A 310 -4.91 2.13 -9.47
N PRO A 311 -5.47 1.06 -10.06
CA PRO A 311 -4.68 0.05 -10.75
C PRO A 311 -4.03 0.58 -12.03
N GLN A 312 -4.51 1.71 -12.55
CA GLN A 312 -3.93 2.40 -13.70
C GLN A 312 -2.87 3.40 -13.22
N LYS A 313 -1.59 2.99 -13.27
CA LYS A 313 -0.47 3.87 -12.90
C LYS A 313 -0.08 4.81 -14.05
N ILE A 314 0.19 6.07 -13.72
CA ILE A 314 0.59 7.12 -14.67
C ILE A 314 2.08 7.42 -14.48
N LYS A 315 2.92 6.56 -15.04
CA LYS A 315 4.38 6.56 -14.80
C LYS A 315 5.05 7.90 -15.05
N ASN A 316 4.65 8.61 -16.09
CA ASN A 316 5.19 9.93 -16.43
C ASN A 316 4.57 11.09 -15.64
N GLY A 317 3.60 10.82 -14.76
CA GLY A 317 2.93 11.80 -13.90
C GLY A 317 2.08 12.86 -14.62
N LYS A 318 1.89 12.77 -15.94
CA LYS A 318 1.14 13.78 -16.71
C LYS A 318 -0.38 13.60 -16.57
N THR A 319 -1.08 14.72 -16.55
CA THR A 319 -2.55 14.78 -16.65
C THR A 319 -3.00 15.44 -17.95
N PRO A 320 -4.28 15.41 -18.29
CA PRO A 320 -4.83 16.18 -19.44
C PRO A 320 -4.70 17.70 -19.29
N VAL A 321 -4.51 18.20 -18.06
CA VAL A 321 -4.35 19.62 -17.78
C VAL A 321 -2.87 19.99 -17.78
N LYS A 322 -2.51 20.98 -18.59
CA LYS A 322 -1.11 21.46 -18.63
C LYS A 322 -0.70 22.05 -17.29
N ASN A 323 0.53 21.73 -16.87
CA ASN A 323 1.12 22.14 -15.59
C ASN A 323 0.43 21.51 -14.35
N LEU A 324 -0.40 20.47 -14.55
CA LEU A 324 -0.90 19.61 -13.48
C LEU A 324 -0.28 18.23 -13.61
N TYR A 325 0.42 17.81 -12.60
CA TYR A 325 1.14 16.54 -12.55
C TYR A 325 0.76 15.77 -11.31
N ILE A 326 0.94 14.45 -11.35
CA ILE A 326 0.76 13.60 -10.16
C ILE A 326 2.08 12.99 -9.70
N CYS A 327 2.17 12.71 -8.42
CA CYS A 327 3.22 11.92 -7.80
C CYS A 327 2.63 10.95 -6.77
N GLY A 328 3.47 10.13 -6.18
CA GLY A 328 3.07 9.14 -5.16
C GLY A 328 2.48 7.88 -5.77
N THR A 329 1.52 7.29 -5.07
CA THR A 329 0.99 5.95 -5.32
C THR A 329 0.51 5.73 -6.75
N ASP A 330 -0.21 6.68 -7.34
CA ASP A 330 -0.77 6.53 -8.68
C ASP A 330 0.23 6.83 -9.81
N GLN A 331 1.37 7.42 -9.49
CA GLN A 331 2.48 7.51 -10.44
C GLN A 331 3.19 6.15 -10.59
N GLY A 332 3.18 5.30 -9.53
CA GLY A 332 3.65 3.92 -9.62
C GLY A 332 4.65 3.50 -8.55
N PHE A 333 5.25 4.44 -7.84
CA PHE A 333 6.13 4.12 -6.72
C PHE A 333 5.34 4.06 -5.42
N LEU A 334 5.44 2.93 -4.72
CA LEU A 334 4.66 2.62 -3.53
C LEU A 334 5.49 2.73 -2.25
N GLY A 335 4.77 2.81 -1.12
CA GLY A 335 5.38 2.97 0.19
C GLY A 335 5.99 4.36 0.41
N ILE A 336 6.58 4.59 1.57
CA ILE A 336 7.08 5.91 1.97
C ILE A 336 8.28 6.33 1.14
N ILE A 337 9.23 5.43 0.93
CA ILE A 337 10.40 5.71 0.10
C ILE A 337 9.99 5.89 -1.36
N GLY A 338 9.14 5.01 -1.88
CA GLY A 338 8.64 5.12 -3.25
C GLY A 338 7.87 6.43 -3.49
N ALA A 339 6.99 6.83 -2.58
CA ALA A 339 6.27 8.12 -2.68
C ALA A 339 7.22 9.32 -2.64
N THR A 340 8.29 9.26 -1.84
CA THR A 340 9.33 10.30 -1.79
C THR A 340 10.09 10.37 -3.11
N LEU A 341 10.54 9.23 -3.63
CA LEU A 341 11.23 9.15 -4.94
C LEU A 341 10.33 9.64 -6.08
N SER A 342 9.04 9.29 -6.05
CA SER A 342 8.05 9.79 -6.99
C SER A 342 7.97 11.32 -6.99
N GLY A 343 7.87 11.93 -5.80
CA GLY A 343 7.86 13.38 -5.66
C GLY A 343 9.12 14.03 -6.23
N ILE A 344 10.30 13.49 -5.93
CA ILE A 344 11.59 13.98 -6.45
C ILE A 344 11.63 13.83 -7.98
N SER A 345 11.29 12.66 -8.51
CA SER A 345 11.36 12.38 -9.96
C SER A 345 10.41 13.29 -10.74
N MET A 346 9.17 13.43 -10.29
CA MET A 346 8.18 14.26 -10.98
C MET A 346 8.50 15.76 -10.88
N ALA A 347 9.02 16.22 -9.74
CA ALA A 347 9.50 17.60 -9.61
C ALA A 347 10.66 17.88 -10.58
N ASN A 348 11.66 17.01 -10.64
CA ASN A 348 12.78 17.15 -11.57
C ASN A 348 12.32 17.09 -13.04
N LEU A 349 11.39 16.19 -13.36
CA LEU A 349 10.94 16.00 -14.74
C LEU A 349 10.07 17.15 -15.27
N HIS A 350 9.28 17.80 -14.39
CA HIS A 350 8.21 18.70 -14.83
C HIS A 350 8.26 20.12 -14.23
N ILE A 351 8.89 20.32 -13.09
CA ILE A 351 8.80 21.59 -12.36
C ILE A 351 10.13 22.35 -12.37
N LEU A 352 11.26 21.65 -12.26
CA LEU A 352 12.59 22.24 -12.06
C LEU A 352 13.42 22.37 -13.37
N GLN A 353 12.78 22.21 -14.53
CA GLN A 353 13.42 22.38 -15.85
C GLN A 353 13.55 23.85 -16.23
#